data_e8362859ede099be52c04a4127112c0b
#
_entry.id   e8362859ede099be52c04a4127112c0b
#
_cell.length_a   1.000
_cell.length_b   1.000
_cell.length_c   1.000
_cell.angle_alpha   90.00
_cell.angle_beta   90.00
_cell.angle_gamma   90.00
#
_symmetry.space_group_name_H-M   'P 1'
#
loop_
_entity.id
_entity.type
_entity.pdbx_description
1 polymer ?
#
loop_
_entity_poly.entity_id
_entity_poly.type
_entity_poly.pdbx_seq_one_letter_code
_entity_poly.pdbx_strand_id
1 'polypeptide(L)'
;MAVLKDVKRLVVKVGTSTLVYDNGKTNIRRMHKLISVLSDIENSGIKVTLVSSGAIGVGTGKLGLPERPKDTPGRQAASTVGQCELMYMYDKMFSEYGHKIGQLLFTKSDVESPERRKNLINTFDTVSYTHLRAHET
;
A
#
# COMPACT_ATOMS: atom_id res chain seq x y z
N MET A 1 -20.52 0.48 -13.80
CA MET A 1 -19.77 -0.42 -12.88
C MET A 1 -20.61 -1.63 -12.47
N ALA A 2 -21.23 -2.28 -13.46
CA ALA A 2 -22.03 -3.47 -13.21
C ALA A 2 -21.21 -4.60 -12.54
N VAL A 3 -19.93 -4.70 -12.89
CA VAL A 3 -19.03 -5.74 -12.37
C VAL A 3 -18.83 -5.65 -10.85
N LEU A 4 -18.98 -4.45 -10.27
CA LEU A 4 -18.78 -4.21 -8.83
C LEU A 4 -20.09 -4.10 -8.06
N LYS A 5 -21.24 -4.38 -8.68
CA LYS A 5 -22.56 -4.13 -8.08
C LYS A 5 -22.77 -4.84 -6.75
N ASP A 6 -22.31 -6.10 -6.64
CA ASP A 6 -22.51 -6.91 -5.44
C ASP A 6 -21.26 -7.03 -4.59
N VAL A 7 -20.22 -6.28 -4.91
CA VAL A 7 -18.95 -6.30 -4.19
C VAL A 7 -19.03 -5.42 -2.96
N LYS A 8 -18.68 -5.95 -1.80
CA LYS A 8 -18.65 -5.22 -0.53
C LYS A 8 -17.22 -4.89 -0.10
N ARG A 9 -16.27 -5.71 -0.49
CA ARG A 9 -14.85 -5.55 -0.15
C ARG A 9 -14.03 -5.75 -1.41
N LEU A 10 -13.04 -4.89 -1.61
CA LEU A 10 -12.15 -4.96 -2.77
C LEU A 10 -10.71 -4.92 -2.29
N VAL A 11 -9.93 -5.88 -2.73
CA VAL A 11 -8.48 -5.89 -2.48
C VAL A 11 -7.78 -5.59 -3.80
N VAL A 12 -6.95 -4.56 -3.79
CA VAL A 12 -6.18 -4.15 -4.97
C VAL A 12 -4.70 -4.31 -4.66
N LYS A 13 -4.01 -5.08 -5.48
CA LYS A 13 -2.58 -5.27 -5.35
C LYS A 13 -1.85 -4.46 -6.42
N VAL A 14 -0.86 -3.69 -6.00
CA VAL A 14 -0.08 -2.83 -6.88
C VAL A 14 1.39 -3.23 -6.82
N GLY A 15 1.97 -3.52 -7.97
CA GLY A 15 3.38 -3.86 -8.09
C GLY A 15 4.27 -2.62 -8.21
N THR A 16 5.58 -2.85 -8.06
CA THR A 16 6.59 -1.79 -8.11
C THR A 16 6.57 -1.01 -9.41
N SER A 17 6.46 -1.71 -10.54
CA SER A 17 6.51 -1.08 -11.86
C SER A 17 5.34 -0.13 -12.12
N THR A 18 4.26 -0.26 -11.37
CA THR A 18 3.11 0.64 -11.48
C THR A 18 3.41 1.98 -10.82
N LEU A 19 4.17 1.97 -9.72
CA LEU A 19 4.38 3.14 -8.88
C LEU A 19 5.69 3.87 -9.13
N VAL A 20 6.67 3.19 -9.71
CA VAL A 20 8.04 3.70 -9.80
C VAL A 20 8.55 3.54 -11.23
N TYR A 21 9.13 4.61 -11.76
CA TYR A 21 9.87 4.57 -13.03
C TYR A 21 11.17 3.76 -12.87
N ASP A 22 11.76 3.38 -14.00
CA ASP A 22 13.02 2.63 -14.01
C ASP A 22 14.15 3.37 -13.31
N ASN A 23 14.11 4.71 -13.31
CA ASN A 23 15.11 5.54 -12.63
C ASN A 23 14.88 5.68 -11.13
N GLY A 24 13.91 4.96 -10.56
CA GLY A 24 13.59 4.99 -9.14
C GLY A 24 12.70 6.14 -8.69
N LYS A 25 12.36 7.06 -9.58
CA LYS A 25 11.46 8.16 -9.24
C LYS A 25 10.02 7.69 -9.27
N THR A 26 9.22 8.27 -8.38
CA THR A 26 7.80 7.91 -8.25
C THR A 26 7.01 8.39 -9.47
N ASN A 27 6.18 7.50 -10.01
CA ASN A 27 5.24 7.86 -11.06
C ASN A 27 4.01 8.52 -10.42
N ILE A 28 4.11 9.81 -10.21
CA ILE A 28 3.10 10.60 -9.49
C ILE A 28 1.74 10.52 -10.18
N ARG A 29 1.73 10.60 -11.51
CA ARG A 29 0.48 10.54 -12.28
C ARG A 29 -0.27 9.23 -12.04
N ARG A 30 0.41 8.10 -12.13
CA ARG A 30 -0.21 6.80 -11.91
C ARG A 30 -0.66 6.63 -10.47
N MET A 31 0.15 7.06 -9.54
CA MET A 31 -0.18 6.98 -8.12
C MET A 31 -1.41 7.83 -7.81
N HIS A 32 -1.45 9.03 -8.32
CA HIS A 32 -2.60 9.92 -8.16
C HIS A 32 -3.87 9.33 -8.77
N LYS A 33 -3.76 8.77 -9.98
CA LYS A 33 -4.88 8.10 -10.65
C LYS A 33 -5.40 6.93 -9.84
N LEU A 34 -4.51 6.09 -9.37
CA LEU A 34 -4.87 4.94 -8.53
C LEU A 34 -5.64 5.39 -7.29
N ILE A 35 -5.10 6.35 -6.57
CA ILE A 35 -5.68 6.81 -5.31
C ILE A 35 -7.03 7.49 -5.54
N SER A 36 -7.17 8.28 -6.61
CA SER A 36 -8.44 8.90 -6.93
C SER A 36 -9.53 7.86 -7.24
N VAL A 37 -9.19 6.82 -7.99
CA VAL A 37 -10.12 5.74 -8.33
C VAL A 37 -10.50 4.94 -7.08
N LEU A 38 -9.52 4.59 -6.25
CA LEU A 38 -9.77 3.84 -5.02
C LEU A 38 -10.63 4.65 -4.04
N SER A 39 -10.37 5.94 -3.95
CA SER A 39 -11.17 6.84 -3.09
C SER A 39 -12.61 6.92 -3.56
N ASP A 40 -12.82 6.99 -4.86
CA ASP A 40 -14.16 7.00 -5.45
C ASP A 40 -14.91 5.69 -5.16
N ILE A 41 -14.23 4.56 -5.29
CA ILE A 41 -14.81 3.26 -4.97
C ILE A 41 -15.19 3.17 -3.49
N GLU A 42 -14.31 3.63 -2.61
CA GLU A 42 -14.60 3.66 -1.17
C GLU A 42 -15.81 4.54 -0.87
N ASN A 43 -15.91 5.69 -1.52
CA ASN A 43 -17.03 6.60 -1.35
C ASN A 43 -18.35 6.00 -1.83
N SER A 44 -18.29 5.02 -2.73
CA SER A 44 -19.49 4.31 -3.20
C SER A 44 -20.01 3.26 -2.20
N GLY A 45 -19.29 3.05 -1.09
CA GLY A 45 -19.68 2.11 -0.05
C GLY A 45 -18.92 0.79 -0.05
N ILE A 46 -17.94 0.62 -0.93
CA ILE A 46 -17.11 -0.58 -1.02
C ILE A 46 -15.87 -0.38 -0.15
N LYS A 47 -15.60 -1.32 0.76
CA LYS A 47 -14.38 -1.26 1.58
C LYS A 47 -13.17 -1.68 0.77
N VAL A 48 -12.20 -0.78 0.64
CA VAL A 48 -11.02 -1.00 -0.20
C VAL A 48 -9.80 -1.27 0.67
N THR A 49 -9.06 -2.30 0.30
CA THR A 49 -7.76 -2.63 0.88
C THR A 49 -6.72 -2.56 -0.23
N LEU A 50 -5.68 -1.75 -0.02
CA LEU A 50 -4.58 -1.62 -0.96
C LEU A 50 -3.38 -2.42 -0.46
N VAL A 51 -2.96 -3.38 -1.25
CA VAL A 51 -1.73 -4.14 -1.02
C VAL A 51 -0.67 -3.57 -1.96
N SER A 52 0.32 -2.92 -1.40
CA SER A 52 1.32 -2.21 -2.18
C SER A 52 2.72 -2.76 -1.94
N SER A 53 3.46 -2.96 -3.02
CA SER A 53 4.88 -3.22 -2.99
C SER A 53 5.61 -2.01 -3.58
N GLY A 54 6.93 -2.08 -3.69
CA GLY A 54 7.69 -1.00 -4.32
C GLY A 54 8.53 -0.17 -3.37
N ALA A 55 8.57 -0.53 -2.09
CA ALA A 55 9.38 0.20 -1.11
C ALA A 55 10.85 0.27 -1.50
N ILE A 56 11.42 -0.83 -2.01
CA ILE A 56 12.83 -0.85 -2.43
C ILE A 56 13.04 0.11 -3.61
N GLY A 57 12.13 0.11 -4.58
CA GLY A 57 12.22 1.01 -5.73
C GLY A 57 12.12 2.48 -5.34
N VAL A 58 11.17 2.81 -4.47
CA VAL A 58 11.00 4.17 -3.96
C VAL A 58 12.25 4.59 -3.15
N GLY A 59 12.75 3.70 -2.29
CA GLY A 59 13.93 3.97 -1.50
C GLY A 59 15.19 4.13 -2.33
N THR A 60 15.33 3.36 -3.40
CA THR A 60 16.43 3.48 -4.35
C THR A 60 16.46 4.89 -4.95
N GLY A 61 15.30 5.38 -5.39
CA GLY A 61 15.20 6.73 -5.93
C GLY A 61 15.43 7.81 -4.87
N LYS A 62 14.89 7.63 -3.68
CA LYS A 62 15.03 8.59 -2.58
C LYS A 62 16.48 8.71 -2.12
N LEU A 63 17.21 7.60 -2.08
CA LEU A 63 18.62 7.57 -1.71
C LEU A 63 19.55 8.00 -2.86
N GLY A 64 19.01 8.20 -4.05
CA GLY A 64 19.82 8.59 -5.20
C GLY A 64 20.75 7.51 -5.70
N LEU A 65 20.40 6.24 -5.49
CA LEU A 65 21.23 5.12 -5.95
C LEU A 65 21.08 4.94 -7.45
N PRO A 66 22.16 4.55 -8.17
CA PRO A 66 22.10 4.38 -9.63
C PRO A 66 21.23 3.19 -10.06
N GLU A 67 21.13 2.17 -9.21
CA GLU A 67 20.31 1.00 -9.46
C GLU A 67 19.84 0.39 -8.15
N ARG A 68 18.90 -0.55 -8.24
CA ARG A 68 18.42 -1.24 -7.05
C ARG A 68 19.52 -2.09 -6.43
N PRO A 69 19.70 -2.03 -5.10
CA PRO A 69 20.68 -2.88 -4.42
C PRO A 69 20.41 -4.36 -4.64
N LYS A 70 21.47 -5.14 -4.79
CA LYS A 70 21.39 -6.59 -4.93
C LYS A 70 21.73 -7.31 -3.63
N ASP A 71 22.48 -6.65 -2.75
CA ASP A 71 22.85 -7.19 -1.44
C ASP A 71 21.72 -6.98 -0.43
N THR A 72 21.67 -7.85 0.58
CA THR A 72 20.61 -7.80 1.59
C THR A 72 20.63 -6.51 2.42
N PRO A 73 21.78 -6.04 2.96
CA PRO A 73 21.81 -4.79 3.71
C PRO A 73 21.34 -3.59 2.89
N GLY A 74 21.74 -3.51 1.63
CA GLY A 74 21.32 -2.43 0.73
C GLY A 74 19.83 -2.45 0.46
N ARG A 75 19.29 -3.65 0.22
CA ARG A 75 17.84 -3.82 0.00
C ARG A 75 17.04 -3.46 1.24
N GLN A 76 17.52 -3.84 2.41
CA GLN A 76 16.86 -3.49 3.67
C GLN A 76 16.88 -1.98 3.91
N ALA A 77 18.02 -1.33 3.64
CA ALA A 77 18.13 0.12 3.76
C ALA A 77 17.19 0.84 2.80
N ALA A 78 17.17 0.44 1.54
CA ALA A 78 16.27 1.02 0.55
C ALA A 78 14.80 0.79 0.91
N SER A 79 14.47 -0.40 1.39
CA SER A 79 13.10 -0.72 1.83
C SER A 79 12.67 0.14 3.01
N THR A 80 13.56 0.35 3.98
CA THR A 80 13.26 1.17 5.15
C THR A 80 12.93 2.61 4.76
N VAL A 81 13.79 3.20 3.93
CA VAL A 81 13.58 4.58 3.46
C VAL A 81 12.36 4.67 2.55
N GLY A 82 12.22 3.70 1.64
CA GLY A 82 11.14 3.68 0.68
C GLY A 82 9.78 3.44 1.33
N GLN A 83 9.71 2.61 2.35
CA GLN A 83 8.45 2.36 3.05
C GLN A 83 7.93 3.62 3.73
N CYS A 84 8.82 4.37 4.37
CA CYS A 84 8.48 5.63 5.00
C CYS A 84 7.93 6.63 3.96
N GLU A 85 8.62 6.80 2.86
CA GLU A 85 8.21 7.71 1.78
C GLU A 85 6.90 7.28 1.14
N LEU A 86 6.75 5.98 0.88
CA LEU A 86 5.57 5.43 0.25
C LEU A 86 4.33 5.65 1.12
N MET A 87 4.45 5.38 2.42
CA MET A 87 3.34 5.61 3.36
C MET A 87 3.00 7.08 3.50
N TYR A 88 4.01 7.95 3.49
CA TYR A 88 3.79 9.39 3.51
C TYR A 88 2.99 9.85 2.29
N MET A 89 3.36 9.36 1.11
CA MET A 89 2.66 9.73 -0.12
C MET A 89 1.22 9.22 -0.11
N TYR A 90 0.99 7.98 0.32
CA TYR A 90 -0.36 7.45 0.43
C TYR A 90 -1.20 8.25 1.40
N ASP A 91 -0.66 8.56 2.58
CA ASP A 91 -1.38 9.33 3.59
C ASP A 91 -1.75 10.71 3.06
N LYS A 92 -0.80 11.39 2.44
CA LYS A 92 -1.03 12.72 1.88
C LYS A 92 -2.09 12.70 0.78
N MET A 93 -1.99 11.77 -0.15
CA MET A 93 -2.90 11.72 -1.29
C MET A 93 -4.30 11.27 -0.89
N PHE A 94 -4.43 10.26 -0.03
CA PHE A 94 -5.74 9.83 0.46
C PHE A 94 -6.41 10.90 1.32
N SER A 95 -5.62 11.68 2.07
CA SER A 95 -6.15 12.76 2.89
C SER A 95 -6.82 13.85 2.05
N GLU A 96 -6.36 14.07 0.83
CA GLU A 96 -6.98 15.02 -0.10
C GLU A 96 -8.43 14.63 -0.43
N TYR A 97 -8.76 13.35 -0.32
CA TYR A 97 -10.11 12.83 -0.56
C TYR A 97 -10.85 12.51 0.74
N GLY A 98 -10.32 12.98 1.88
CA GLY A 98 -10.98 12.80 3.17
C GLY A 98 -10.81 11.41 3.79
N HIS A 99 -9.88 10.61 3.30
CA HIS A 99 -9.66 9.25 3.81
C HIS A 99 -8.42 9.19 4.70
N LYS A 100 -8.55 8.42 5.77
CA LYS A 100 -7.43 8.09 6.66
C LYS A 100 -6.90 6.73 6.27
N ILE A 101 -5.60 6.52 6.45
CA ILE A 101 -4.97 5.23 6.20
C ILE A 101 -4.36 4.68 7.47
N GLY A 102 -4.30 3.36 7.53
CA GLY A 102 -3.53 2.63 8.52
C GLY A 102 -2.68 1.60 7.82
N GLN A 103 -1.57 1.24 8.41
CA GLN A 103 -0.66 0.26 7.86
C GLN A 103 -0.73 -1.03 8.67
N LEU A 104 -0.95 -2.14 7.98
CA LEU A 104 -0.84 -3.46 8.55
C LEU A 104 0.38 -4.15 7.95
N LEU A 105 1.30 -4.52 8.81
CA LEU A 105 2.50 -5.26 8.45
C LEU A 105 2.37 -6.68 8.99
N PHE A 106 2.37 -7.65 8.11
CA PHE A 106 2.25 -9.03 8.53
C PHE A 106 3.04 -9.95 7.60
N THR A 107 3.38 -11.12 8.12
CA THR A 107 4.15 -12.13 7.41
C THR A 107 3.29 -13.38 7.22
N LYS A 108 3.81 -14.31 6.43
CA LYS A 108 3.17 -15.60 6.23
C LYS A 108 2.93 -16.32 7.56
N SER A 109 3.88 -16.24 8.50
CA SER A 109 3.74 -16.88 9.80
C SER A 109 2.58 -16.30 10.62
N ASP A 110 2.28 -15.01 10.47
CA ASP A 110 1.13 -14.40 11.14
C ASP A 110 -0.18 -14.94 10.62
N VAL A 111 -0.24 -15.28 9.34
CA VAL A 111 -1.43 -15.86 8.72
C VAL A 111 -1.57 -17.34 9.08
N GLU A 112 -0.46 -18.07 9.19
CA GLU A 112 -0.46 -19.50 9.49
C GLU A 112 -0.74 -19.81 10.96
N SER A 113 -0.39 -18.92 11.89
CA SER A 113 -0.65 -19.11 13.31
C SER A 113 -2.12 -18.78 13.61
N PRO A 114 -2.91 -19.73 14.17
CA PRO A 114 -4.33 -19.46 14.45
C PRO A 114 -4.56 -18.25 15.35
N GLU A 115 -3.74 -18.10 16.39
CA GLU A 115 -3.86 -16.96 17.32
C GLU A 115 -3.50 -15.64 16.65
N ARG A 116 -2.36 -15.61 15.95
CA ARG A 116 -1.92 -14.39 15.26
C ARG A 116 -2.87 -14.01 14.14
N ARG A 117 -3.37 -15.00 13.41
CA ARG A 117 -4.35 -14.75 12.34
C ARG A 117 -5.63 -14.14 12.91
N LYS A 118 -6.12 -14.64 14.04
CA LYS A 118 -7.30 -14.08 14.69
C LYS A 118 -7.09 -12.62 15.05
N ASN A 119 -5.94 -12.30 15.65
CA ASN A 119 -5.59 -10.92 16.01
C ASN A 119 -5.47 -10.04 14.79
N LEU A 120 -4.87 -10.56 13.71
CA LEU A 120 -4.74 -9.84 12.44
C LEU A 120 -6.11 -9.52 11.84
N ILE A 121 -7.01 -10.50 11.81
CA ILE A 121 -8.36 -10.33 11.27
C ILE A 121 -9.13 -9.30 12.09
N ASN A 122 -9.04 -9.36 13.42
CA ASN A 122 -9.72 -8.39 14.28
C ASN A 122 -9.21 -6.98 14.07
N THR A 123 -7.90 -6.82 13.93
CA THR A 123 -7.29 -5.51 13.64
C THR A 123 -7.73 -5.01 12.28
N PHE A 124 -7.70 -5.89 11.29
CA PHE A 124 -8.10 -5.57 9.92
C PHE A 124 -9.55 -5.10 9.87
N ASP A 125 -10.46 -5.80 10.52
CA ASP A 125 -11.87 -5.44 10.53
C ASP A 125 -12.08 -4.09 11.22
N THR A 126 -11.39 -3.83 12.33
CA THR A 126 -11.49 -2.57 13.05
C THR A 126 -10.98 -1.40 12.20
N VAL A 127 -9.83 -1.60 11.55
CA VAL A 127 -9.22 -0.59 10.65
C VAL A 127 -10.17 -0.29 9.48
N SER A 128 -10.72 -1.33 8.87
CA SER A 128 -11.63 -1.16 7.72
C SER A 128 -12.90 -0.41 8.11
N TYR A 129 -13.41 -0.68 9.31
CA TYR A 129 -14.60 0.00 9.81
C TYR A 129 -14.38 1.50 10.00
N THR A 130 -13.16 1.92 10.32
CA THR A 130 -12.82 3.33 10.55
C THR A 130 -12.26 4.03 9.31
N HIS A 131 -12.42 3.47 8.13
CA HIS A 131 -11.96 4.03 6.84
C HIS A 131 -10.44 4.06 6.68
N LEU A 132 -9.75 3.11 7.30
CA LEU A 132 -8.30 2.98 7.15
C LEU A 132 -7.96 2.01 6.02
N ARG A 133 -6.72 2.08 5.59
CA ARG A 133 -6.20 1.18 4.55
C ARG A 133 -5.16 0.24 5.14
N ALA A 134 -5.16 -0.97 4.65
CA ALA A 134 -4.19 -1.97 5.06
C ALA A 134 -3.06 -2.04 4.02
N HIS A 135 -1.90 -2.45 4.49
CA HIS A 135 -0.72 -2.58 3.65
C HIS A 135 0.10 -3.79 4.11
N GLU A 136 0.44 -4.66 3.17
CA GLU A 136 1.27 -5.84 3.41
C GLU A 136 2.73 -5.53 3.10
N THR A 137 3.62 -6.03 3.91
CA THR A 137 5.06 -5.98 3.63
C THR A 137 5.56 -7.27 3.00
#